data_2799a0400ff45dab61f5800209cff9a9
#
_entry.id   2799a0400ff45dab61f5800209cff9a9
#
_cell.length_a   1.000
_cell.length_b   1.000
_cell.length_c   1.000
_cell.angle_alpha   90.00
_cell.angle_beta   90.00
_cell.angle_gamma   90.00
#
_symmetry.space_group_name_H-M   'P 1'
#
loop_
_entity.id
_entity.type
_entity.pdbx_description
1 polymer ?
#
loop_
_entity_poly.entity_id
_entity_poly.type
_entity_poly.pdbx_seq_one_letter_code
_entity_poly.pdbx_strand_id
1 'polypeptide(L)'
;MKGFNGLATGIGSLPLLDAEKAVDLIFSRLSQVPFWPQLPKIDSREGMIAQFSEGLPGLSFKNGELVFTSEDLDKELEIFYEKFISQDFDYFKISPDFSRGLQAFYRRLNTADLSGVEFIKCQVTGPFTFCFGITDKSAKAIYHDEVLKQAMLKGLSMKALWQLELFKKFGKKIILFFDEPFLTGVGSAYTPLDRGEVIEVFTEITSGLKDKGCLVGVHCCGNTDWSMLMETEGIDIINFDAFEFSEKFLLYSGNLKSFLKRGGAICWGIVPTQGYDGTQTPEILFRKINSALDLLVGKGIDRGLLLERLMISPACGLGTLAQDKAEGILDLLKSTSAFIRQK
;
A
#
# COMPACT_ATOMS: atom_id res chain seq x y z
N MET A 1 14.68 -12.98 9.16
CA MET A 1 14.55 -11.81 8.24
C MET A 1 15.39 -10.68 8.81
N LYS A 2 16.13 -9.91 7.99
CA LYS A 2 16.80 -8.69 8.49
C LYS A 2 15.72 -7.72 8.99
N GLY A 3 15.92 -7.14 10.16
CA GLY A 3 14.94 -6.22 10.75
C GLY A 3 14.82 -4.91 9.97
N PHE A 4 13.72 -4.21 10.12
CA PHE A 4 13.47 -2.89 9.50
C PHE A 4 14.13 -1.75 10.28
N ASN A 5 14.14 -1.83 11.62
CA ASN A 5 14.86 -0.90 12.51
C ASN A 5 14.64 0.59 12.17
N GLY A 6 13.39 0.99 11.94
CA GLY A 6 13.04 2.37 11.63
C GLY A 6 13.24 2.79 10.17
N LEU A 7 13.39 1.85 9.23
CA LEU A 7 13.38 2.16 7.79
C LEU A 7 12.12 2.92 7.39
N ALA A 8 12.27 3.89 6.50
CA ALA A 8 11.18 4.74 6.04
C ALA A 8 10.80 4.44 4.58
N THR A 9 9.50 4.51 4.29
CA THR A 9 8.96 4.45 2.93
C THR A 9 7.73 5.35 2.77
N GLY A 10 7.31 5.63 1.53
CA GLY A 10 6.06 6.35 1.26
C GLY A 10 4.87 5.42 1.05
N ILE A 11 3.65 5.99 1.02
CA ILE A 11 2.44 5.24 0.70
C ILE A 11 2.36 4.96 -0.81
N GLY A 12 2.43 6.00 -1.64
CA GLY A 12 2.40 5.83 -3.12
C GLY A 12 2.22 7.16 -3.83
N SER A 13 1.15 7.89 -3.54
CA SER A 13 0.81 9.09 -4.30
C SER A 13 1.65 10.33 -3.93
N LEU A 14 2.04 11.09 -4.95
CA LEU A 14 2.73 12.38 -4.83
C LEU A 14 2.03 13.45 -5.69
N PRO A 15 2.09 14.73 -5.27
CA PRO A 15 1.40 15.82 -5.97
C PRO A 15 2.22 16.45 -7.11
N LEU A 16 3.33 15.83 -7.53
CA LEU A 16 4.22 16.34 -8.55
C LEU A 16 3.63 16.16 -9.95
N LEU A 17 3.94 17.12 -10.84
CA LEU A 17 3.55 17.13 -12.25
C LEU A 17 4.65 16.61 -13.20
N ASP A 18 5.78 16.15 -12.64
CA ASP A 18 6.93 15.64 -13.37
C ASP A 18 7.37 14.32 -12.73
N ALA A 19 7.28 13.25 -13.50
CA ALA A 19 7.55 11.90 -13.01
C ALA A 19 9.03 11.66 -12.65
N GLU A 20 9.96 12.26 -13.40
CA GLU A 20 11.40 12.13 -13.12
C GLU A 20 11.75 12.88 -11.82
N LYS A 21 11.23 14.09 -11.64
CA LYS A 21 11.41 14.86 -10.39
C LYS A 21 10.80 14.14 -9.18
N ALA A 22 9.63 13.50 -9.35
CA ALA A 22 9.02 12.71 -8.28
C ALA A 22 9.92 11.53 -7.87
N VAL A 23 10.50 10.84 -8.83
CA VAL A 23 11.43 9.72 -8.57
C VAL A 23 12.73 10.22 -7.95
N ASP A 24 13.30 11.32 -8.44
CA ASP A 24 14.51 11.93 -7.85
C ASP A 24 14.28 12.35 -6.39
N LEU A 25 13.11 12.92 -6.10
CA LEU A 25 12.71 13.25 -4.72
C LEU A 25 12.70 12.00 -3.84
N ILE A 26 12.07 10.92 -4.29
CA ILE A 26 12.00 9.64 -3.56
C ILE A 26 13.41 9.10 -3.29
N PHE A 27 14.26 8.97 -4.31
CA PHE A 27 15.60 8.43 -4.14
C PHE A 27 16.48 9.29 -3.23
N SER A 28 16.32 10.61 -3.26
CA SER A 28 17.08 11.53 -2.39
C SER A 28 16.64 11.49 -0.92
N ARG A 29 15.41 11.04 -0.61
CA ARG A 29 14.84 11.02 0.75
C ARG A 29 14.72 9.60 1.31
N LEU A 30 14.33 8.64 0.49
CA LEU A 30 13.94 7.28 0.89
C LEU A 30 14.75 6.21 0.12
N SER A 31 16.05 6.43 0.00
CA SER A 31 16.95 5.58 -0.81
C SER A 31 17.00 4.11 -0.39
N GLN A 32 16.68 3.79 0.87
CA GLN A 32 16.74 2.41 1.37
C GLN A 32 15.48 1.61 1.04
N VAL A 33 14.31 2.25 1.01
CA VAL A 33 13.03 1.64 0.63
C VAL A 33 12.29 2.58 -0.33
N PRO A 34 12.86 2.84 -1.53
CA PRO A 34 12.19 3.65 -2.53
C PRO A 34 10.93 2.96 -3.04
N PHE A 35 9.95 3.76 -3.44
CA PHE A 35 8.69 3.31 -4.01
C PHE A 35 8.44 3.99 -5.36
N TRP A 36 7.65 3.37 -6.22
CA TRP A 36 7.23 4.06 -7.44
C TRP A 36 6.05 5.00 -7.15
N PRO A 37 6.09 6.26 -7.61
CA PRO A 37 5.05 7.22 -7.31
C PRO A 37 3.82 7.05 -8.19
N GLN A 38 2.62 7.20 -7.60
CA GLN A 38 1.37 7.50 -8.28
C GLN A 38 1.25 9.02 -8.44
N LEU A 39 0.89 9.51 -9.62
CA LEU A 39 0.91 10.93 -9.96
C LEU A 39 -0.46 11.44 -10.45
N PRO A 40 -1.50 11.41 -9.58
CA PRO A 40 -2.88 11.69 -9.98
C PRO A 40 -3.09 13.14 -10.47
N LYS A 41 -2.17 14.07 -10.20
CA LYS A 41 -2.22 15.42 -10.73
C LYS A 41 -1.73 15.54 -12.18
N ILE A 42 -0.99 14.53 -12.68
CA ILE A 42 -0.61 14.49 -14.10
C ILE A 42 -1.78 14.00 -14.93
N ASP A 43 -2.42 12.90 -14.47
CA ASP A 43 -3.50 12.27 -15.22
C ASP A 43 -4.42 11.53 -14.24
N SER A 44 -5.71 11.64 -14.42
CA SER A 44 -6.71 10.94 -13.60
C SER A 44 -6.62 9.41 -13.72
N ARG A 45 -6.02 8.87 -14.80
CA ARG A 45 -5.68 7.45 -14.93
C ARG A 45 -4.69 6.95 -13.87
N GLU A 46 -3.87 7.85 -13.31
CA GLU A 46 -2.97 7.52 -12.19
C GLU A 46 -3.66 7.67 -10.81
N GLY A 47 -4.97 7.86 -10.79
CA GLY A 47 -5.78 7.79 -9.58
C GLY A 47 -5.86 6.38 -9.02
N MET A 48 -6.07 6.26 -7.71
CA MET A 48 -5.98 5.01 -6.95
C MET A 48 -6.71 3.83 -7.62
N ILE A 49 -7.95 3.98 -8.07
CA ILE A 49 -8.73 2.90 -8.67
C ILE A 49 -8.43 2.77 -10.17
N ALA A 50 -8.47 3.89 -10.90
CA ALA A 50 -8.29 3.89 -12.35
C ALA A 50 -6.95 3.26 -12.77
N GLN A 51 -5.88 3.48 -12.02
CA GLN A 51 -4.54 2.97 -12.32
C GLN A 51 -4.48 1.44 -12.44
N PHE A 52 -5.33 0.73 -11.71
CA PHE A 52 -5.34 -0.72 -11.68
C PHE A 52 -6.53 -1.34 -12.45
N SER A 53 -7.29 -0.54 -13.20
CA SER A 53 -8.47 -1.00 -13.94
C SER A 53 -8.18 -1.62 -15.30
N GLU A 54 -7.02 -1.33 -15.89
CA GLU A 54 -6.64 -1.74 -17.23
C GLU A 54 -6.66 -3.27 -17.41
N GLY A 55 -7.34 -3.77 -18.43
CA GLY A 55 -7.48 -5.20 -18.72
C GLY A 55 -8.46 -5.96 -17.81
N LEU A 56 -9.18 -5.27 -16.91
CA LEU A 56 -10.21 -5.91 -16.09
C LEU A 56 -11.58 -5.86 -16.79
N PRO A 57 -12.37 -6.95 -16.72
CA PRO A 57 -13.62 -7.06 -17.48
C PRO A 57 -14.65 -6.02 -17.05
N GLY A 58 -15.36 -5.47 -18.01
CA GLY A 58 -16.36 -4.44 -17.83
C GLY A 58 -15.79 -3.04 -17.54
N LEU A 59 -14.47 -2.86 -17.40
CA LEU A 59 -13.86 -1.59 -17.06
C LEU A 59 -13.23 -0.91 -18.29
N SER A 60 -13.55 0.36 -18.46
CA SER A 60 -12.92 1.20 -19.48
C SER A 60 -12.75 2.63 -18.97
N PHE A 61 -11.68 3.29 -19.44
CA PHE A 61 -11.43 4.69 -19.14
C PHE A 61 -11.90 5.56 -20.28
N LYS A 62 -12.96 6.35 -20.07
CA LYS A 62 -13.60 7.19 -21.11
C LYS A 62 -13.81 8.61 -20.56
N ASN A 63 -13.48 9.63 -21.36
CA ASN A 63 -13.69 11.04 -21.02
C ASN A 63 -13.10 11.49 -19.67
N GLY A 64 -11.97 10.89 -19.27
CA GLY A 64 -11.30 11.26 -18.01
C GLY A 64 -11.81 10.51 -16.78
N GLU A 65 -12.73 9.57 -16.92
CA GLU A 65 -13.35 8.81 -15.85
C GLU A 65 -13.31 7.30 -16.11
N LEU A 66 -13.22 6.53 -15.04
CA LEU A 66 -13.39 5.09 -15.08
C LEU A 66 -14.88 4.76 -15.11
N VAL A 67 -15.29 3.98 -16.11
CA VAL A 67 -16.69 3.55 -16.29
C VAL A 67 -16.79 2.04 -16.32
N PHE A 68 -17.88 1.52 -15.77
CA PHE A 68 -18.27 0.11 -15.87
C PHE A 68 -19.35 -0.05 -16.96
N THR A 69 -19.15 -1.00 -17.88
CA THR A 69 -20.14 -1.38 -18.90
C THR A 69 -20.29 -2.89 -18.95
N SER A 70 -21.49 -3.37 -19.26
CA SER A 70 -21.79 -4.80 -19.35
C SER A 70 -22.12 -5.29 -20.77
N GLU A 71 -21.84 -4.47 -21.80
CA GLU A 71 -22.27 -4.76 -23.17
C GLU A 71 -21.61 -6.03 -23.75
N ASP A 72 -20.33 -6.25 -23.46
CA ASP A 72 -19.56 -7.41 -23.93
C ASP A 72 -18.96 -8.21 -22.73
N LEU A 73 -19.57 -8.13 -21.58
CA LEU A 73 -18.99 -8.63 -20.32
C LEU A 73 -18.63 -10.12 -20.35
N ASP A 74 -19.51 -10.95 -20.90
CA ASP A 74 -19.27 -12.42 -20.97
C ASP A 74 -18.03 -12.74 -21.78
N LYS A 75 -17.84 -12.06 -22.91
CA LYS A 75 -16.66 -12.23 -23.77
C LYS A 75 -15.39 -11.69 -23.10
N GLU A 76 -15.50 -10.55 -22.41
CA GLU A 76 -14.37 -9.98 -21.68
C GLU A 76 -13.96 -10.88 -20.50
N LEU A 77 -14.91 -11.50 -19.80
CA LEU A 77 -14.66 -12.48 -18.76
C LEU A 77 -13.98 -13.74 -19.31
N GLU A 78 -14.42 -14.26 -20.48
CA GLU A 78 -13.80 -15.39 -21.14
C GLU A 78 -12.31 -15.11 -21.43
N ILE A 79 -12.01 -13.97 -22.08
CA ILE A 79 -10.64 -13.54 -22.38
C ILE A 79 -9.84 -13.37 -21.07
N PHE A 80 -10.41 -12.70 -20.10
CA PHE A 80 -9.75 -12.46 -18.80
C PHE A 80 -9.35 -13.78 -18.13
N TYR A 81 -10.27 -14.76 -18.02
CA TYR A 81 -9.98 -16.02 -17.38
C TYR A 81 -8.99 -16.89 -18.19
N GLU A 82 -9.02 -16.83 -19.52
CA GLU A 82 -7.98 -17.45 -20.36
C GLU A 82 -6.59 -16.90 -20.03
N LYS A 83 -6.47 -15.54 -19.94
CA LYS A 83 -5.23 -14.86 -19.58
C LYS A 83 -4.79 -15.14 -18.14
N PHE A 84 -5.75 -15.21 -17.23
CA PHE A 84 -5.47 -15.56 -15.83
C PHE A 84 -4.93 -17.00 -15.71
N ILE A 85 -5.57 -17.99 -16.32
CA ILE A 85 -5.17 -19.40 -16.29
C ILE A 85 -3.80 -19.60 -16.95
N SER A 86 -3.54 -18.93 -18.07
CA SER A 86 -2.25 -18.98 -18.75
C SER A 86 -1.13 -18.19 -18.05
N GLN A 87 -1.44 -17.44 -16.97
CA GLN A 87 -0.52 -16.52 -16.28
C GLN A 87 0.15 -15.52 -17.24
N ASP A 88 -0.61 -14.96 -18.16
CA ASP A 88 -0.14 -13.96 -19.11
C ASP A 88 0.08 -12.61 -18.40
N PHE A 89 1.25 -12.45 -17.76
CA PHE A 89 1.58 -11.23 -17.02
C PHE A 89 1.56 -9.97 -17.89
N ASP A 90 1.84 -10.08 -19.20
CA ASP A 90 1.80 -8.93 -20.10
C ASP A 90 0.38 -8.37 -20.30
N TYR A 91 -0.63 -9.22 -20.22
CA TYR A 91 -2.03 -8.79 -20.23
C TYR A 91 -2.37 -7.94 -18.99
N PHE A 92 -1.82 -8.30 -17.83
CA PHE A 92 -2.10 -7.64 -16.55
C PHE A 92 -1.16 -6.48 -16.23
N LYS A 93 -0.27 -6.10 -17.14
CA LYS A 93 0.62 -4.95 -16.93
C LYS A 93 -0.14 -3.66 -16.69
N ILE A 94 0.50 -2.73 -15.99
CA ILE A 94 0.05 -1.34 -15.91
C ILE A 94 0.80 -0.59 -17.00
N SER A 95 0.07 -0.15 -18.04
CA SER A 95 0.70 0.50 -19.19
C SER A 95 1.30 1.87 -18.83
N PRO A 96 2.18 2.41 -19.68
CA PRO A 96 2.75 3.75 -19.48
C PRO A 96 1.70 4.87 -19.36
N ASP A 97 0.54 4.69 -20.00
CA ASP A 97 -0.56 5.65 -19.94
C ASP A 97 -1.19 5.74 -18.54
N PHE A 98 -1.15 4.65 -17.79
CA PHE A 98 -1.68 4.55 -16.43
C PHE A 98 -0.58 4.66 -15.34
N SER A 99 0.71 4.76 -15.70
CA SER A 99 1.78 4.64 -14.71
C SER A 99 3.07 5.37 -15.07
N ARG A 100 2.99 6.68 -15.38
CA ARG A 100 4.18 7.48 -15.71
C ARG A 100 5.23 7.44 -14.60
N GLY A 101 4.77 7.49 -13.35
CA GLY A 101 5.65 7.37 -12.19
C GLY A 101 6.37 6.02 -12.11
N LEU A 102 5.68 4.91 -12.39
CA LEU A 102 6.26 3.57 -12.46
C LEU A 102 7.32 3.48 -13.57
N GLN A 103 7.04 4.05 -14.75
CA GLN A 103 7.98 4.06 -15.87
C GLN A 103 9.26 4.85 -15.53
N ALA A 104 9.12 6.04 -14.93
CA ALA A 104 10.25 6.84 -14.48
C ALA A 104 11.06 6.09 -13.40
N PHE A 105 10.38 5.49 -12.44
CA PHE A 105 11.00 4.70 -11.37
C PHE A 105 11.79 3.50 -11.92
N TYR A 106 11.20 2.78 -12.90
CA TYR A 106 11.87 1.66 -13.55
C TYR A 106 13.12 2.11 -14.32
N ARG A 107 13.07 3.25 -15.05
CA ARG A 107 14.25 3.82 -15.70
C ARG A 107 15.33 4.17 -14.67
N ARG A 108 14.95 4.80 -13.57
CA ARG A 108 15.88 5.17 -12.49
C ARG A 108 16.57 3.95 -11.87
N LEU A 109 15.85 2.86 -11.61
CA LEU A 109 16.42 1.63 -11.08
C LEU A 109 17.46 1.01 -12.03
N ASN A 110 17.31 1.16 -13.35
CA ASN A 110 18.29 0.64 -14.32
C ASN A 110 19.59 1.44 -14.37
N THR A 111 19.62 2.68 -13.87
CA THR A 111 20.77 3.59 -13.96
C THR A 111 21.36 3.95 -12.60
N ALA A 112 20.64 3.74 -11.50
CA ALA A 112 21.09 4.10 -10.16
C ALA A 112 22.04 3.04 -9.56
N ASP A 113 22.91 3.49 -8.67
CA ASP A 113 23.57 2.57 -7.73
C ASP A 113 22.54 2.09 -6.69
N LEU A 114 22.27 0.80 -6.71
CA LEU A 114 21.31 0.17 -5.82
C LEU A 114 21.95 -0.43 -4.56
N SER A 115 23.25 -0.23 -4.31
CA SER A 115 23.93 -0.82 -3.15
C SER A 115 23.25 -0.45 -1.81
N GLY A 116 22.76 0.78 -1.70
CA GLY A 116 22.02 1.27 -0.53
C GLY A 116 20.53 0.89 -0.47
N VAL A 117 19.96 0.31 -1.54
CA VAL A 117 18.54 -0.10 -1.57
C VAL A 117 18.40 -1.44 -0.85
N GLU A 118 17.58 -1.48 0.19
CA GLU A 118 17.27 -2.70 0.94
C GLU A 118 16.00 -3.38 0.41
N PHE A 119 14.99 -2.59 0.07
CA PHE A 119 13.72 -3.06 -0.50
C PHE A 119 13.27 -2.13 -1.63
N ILE A 120 12.52 -2.68 -2.57
CA ILE A 120 11.72 -1.91 -3.53
C ILE A 120 10.26 -2.01 -3.06
N LYS A 121 9.61 -0.87 -2.84
CA LYS A 121 8.19 -0.87 -2.42
C LYS A 121 7.29 -0.63 -3.62
N CYS A 122 6.30 -1.50 -3.77
CA CYS A 122 5.22 -1.46 -4.74
C CYS A 122 3.87 -1.28 -4.04
N GLN A 123 2.83 -0.95 -4.80
CA GLN A 123 1.45 -0.90 -4.30
C GLN A 123 0.44 -1.34 -5.35
N VAL A 124 -0.70 -1.77 -4.85
CA VAL A 124 -1.93 -2.02 -5.60
C VAL A 124 -3.09 -1.54 -4.74
N THR A 125 -4.13 -0.99 -5.35
CA THR A 125 -5.37 -0.70 -4.59
C THR A 125 -5.93 -1.99 -4.04
N GLY A 126 -6.31 -1.96 -2.79
CA GLY A 126 -6.86 -3.12 -2.12
C GLY A 126 -8.23 -3.53 -2.67
N PRO A 127 -8.58 -4.81 -2.54
CA PRO A 127 -9.75 -5.41 -3.19
C PRO A 127 -11.08 -4.75 -2.80
N PHE A 128 -11.24 -4.42 -1.53
CA PHE A 128 -12.49 -3.78 -1.07
C PHE A 128 -12.61 -2.35 -1.59
N THR A 129 -11.55 -1.56 -1.46
CA THR A 129 -11.52 -0.20 -1.99
C THR A 129 -11.76 -0.19 -3.50
N PHE A 130 -11.18 -1.12 -4.23
CA PHE A 130 -11.38 -1.23 -5.67
C PHE A 130 -12.82 -1.58 -6.01
N CYS A 131 -13.36 -2.65 -5.44
CA CYS A 131 -14.68 -3.17 -5.80
C CYS A 131 -15.84 -2.30 -5.30
N PHE A 132 -15.70 -1.65 -4.14
CA PHE A 132 -16.70 -0.70 -3.65
C PHE A 132 -16.61 0.68 -4.31
N GLY A 133 -15.45 1.03 -4.84
CA GLY A 133 -15.24 2.29 -5.54
C GLY A 133 -15.75 2.31 -6.98
N ILE A 134 -16.24 1.18 -7.50
CA ILE A 134 -16.78 1.06 -8.87
C ILE A 134 -18.25 0.65 -8.77
N THR A 135 -19.13 1.38 -9.45
CA THR A 135 -20.57 1.11 -9.47
C THR A 135 -21.06 0.80 -10.87
N ASP A 136 -22.08 -0.04 -10.96
CA ASP A 136 -22.84 -0.27 -12.16
C ASP A 136 -23.80 0.91 -12.48
N LYS A 137 -24.56 0.79 -13.57
CA LYS A 137 -25.56 1.79 -14.00
C LYS A 137 -26.69 2.00 -12.99
N SER A 138 -26.87 1.09 -12.03
CA SER A 138 -27.87 1.17 -10.95
C SER A 138 -27.29 1.77 -9.67
N ALA A 139 -26.05 2.31 -9.71
CA ALA A 139 -25.30 2.79 -8.57
C ALA A 139 -25.00 1.70 -7.51
N LYS A 140 -25.06 0.42 -7.89
CA LYS A 140 -24.69 -0.70 -7.03
C LYS A 140 -23.20 -1.00 -7.22
N ALA A 141 -22.46 -1.14 -6.11
CA ALA A 141 -21.04 -1.49 -6.15
C ALA A 141 -20.84 -2.88 -6.78
N ILE A 142 -19.83 -3.02 -7.66
CA ILE A 142 -19.51 -4.29 -8.32
C ILE A 142 -19.10 -5.37 -7.31
N TYR A 143 -18.74 -5.00 -6.10
CA TYR A 143 -18.49 -5.92 -4.99
C TYR A 143 -19.63 -6.91 -4.74
N HIS A 144 -20.88 -6.50 -4.98
CA HIS A 144 -22.09 -7.30 -4.75
C HIS A 144 -22.44 -8.25 -5.92
N ASP A 145 -21.61 -8.27 -6.96
CA ASP A 145 -21.68 -9.26 -8.01
C ASP A 145 -20.51 -10.22 -7.83
N GLU A 146 -20.81 -11.49 -7.50
CA GLU A 146 -19.78 -12.46 -7.13
C GLU A 146 -18.82 -12.78 -8.29
N VAL A 147 -19.32 -12.79 -9.53
CA VAL A 147 -18.48 -13.04 -10.71
C VAL A 147 -17.51 -11.89 -10.94
N LEU A 148 -18.01 -10.66 -10.86
CA LEU A 148 -17.17 -9.47 -11.00
C LEU A 148 -16.19 -9.35 -9.84
N LYS A 149 -16.64 -9.53 -8.59
CA LYS A 149 -15.76 -9.53 -7.42
C LYS A 149 -14.60 -10.48 -7.61
N GLN A 150 -14.86 -11.73 -7.98
CA GLN A 150 -13.82 -12.73 -8.20
C GLN A 150 -12.88 -12.36 -9.35
N ALA A 151 -13.40 -11.80 -10.44
CA ALA A 151 -12.54 -11.33 -11.53
C ALA A 151 -11.63 -10.17 -11.09
N MET A 152 -12.16 -9.20 -10.31
CA MET A 152 -11.35 -8.10 -9.77
C MET A 152 -10.27 -8.58 -8.80
N LEU A 153 -10.59 -9.49 -7.86
CA LEU A 153 -9.62 -10.07 -6.94
C LEU A 153 -8.46 -10.74 -7.68
N LYS A 154 -8.78 -11.58 -8.67
CA LYS A 154 -7.78 -12.25 -9.52
C LYS A 154 -6.96 -11.26 -10.34
N GLY A 155 -7.61 -10.24 -10.90
CA GLY A 155 -6.94 -9.21 -11.68
C GLY A 155 -5.96 -8.37 -10.85
N LEU A 156 -6.36 -7.95 -9.65
CA LEU A 156 -5.48 -7.21 -8.73
C LEU A 156 -4.30 -8.07 -8.26
N SER A 157 -4.54 -9.36 -7.98
CA SER A 157 -3.46 -10.31 -7.66
C SER A 157 -2.48 -10.45 -8.82
N MET A 158 -2.96 -10.55 -10.07
CA MET A 158 -2.11 -10.63 -11.25
C MET A 158 -1.31 -9.35 -11.49
N LYS A 159 -1.89 -8.17 -11.25
CA LYS A 159 -1.16 -6.88 -11.31
C LYS A 159 -0.08 -6.78 -10.23
N ALA A 160 -0.34 -7.33 -9.06
CA ALA A 160 0.68 -7.46 -8.02
C ALA A 160 1.81 -8.39 -8.48
N LEU A 161 1.50 -9.58 -8.96
CA LEU A 161 2.48 -10.55 -9.48
C LEU A 161 3.29 -9.99 -10.65
N TRP A 162 2.64 -9.26 -11.58
CA TRP A 162 3.34 -8.59 -12.67
C TRP A 162 4.39 -7.59 -12.15
N GLN A 163 4.09 -6.80 -11.12
CA GLN A 163 5.07 -5.90 -10.51
C GLN A 163 6.26 -6.67 -9.91
N LEU A 164 6.01 -7.83 -9.28
CA LEU A 164 7.09 -8.66 -8.76
C LEU A 164 8.02 -9.15 -9.88
N GLU A 165 7.46 -9.65 -10.98
CA GLU A 165 8.24 -10.09 -12.13
C GLU A 165 9.01 -8.92 -12.78
N LEU A 166 8.39 -7.73 -12.89
CA LEU A 166 9.02 -6.52 -13.42
C LEU A 166 10.27 -6.12 -12.61
N PHE A 167 10.21 -6.18 -11.28
CA PHE A 167 11.29 -5.73 -10.41
C PHE A 167 12.28 -6.83 -9.99
N LYS A 168 11.97 -8.10 -10.26
CA LYS A 168 12.79 -9.26 -9.90
C LYS A 168 14.26 -9.14 -10.37
N LYS A 169 14.48 -8.60 -11.57
CA LYS A 169 15.82 -8.46 -12.16
C LYS A 169 16.78 -7.59 -11.35
N PHE A 170 16.27 -6.72 -10.47
CA PHE A 170 17.12 -5.84 -9.63
C PHE A 170 17.69 -6.56 -8.40
N GLY A 171 17.28 -7.80 -8.14
CA GLY A 171 17.82 -8.62 -7.04
C GLY A 171 17.52 -8.06 -5.64
N LYS A 172 16.54 -7.18 -5.51
CA LYS A 172 16.12 -6.59 -4.23
C LYS A 172 14.87 -7.28 -3.71
N LYS A 173 14.71 -7.32 -2.38
CA LYS A 173 13.45 -7.75 -1.76
C LYS A 173 12.34 -6.76 -2.11
N ILE A 174 11.15 -7.27 -2.35
CA ILE A 174 10.00 -6.46 -2.69
C ILE A 174 9.04 -6.42 -1.52
N ILE A 175 8.54 -5.23 -1.21
CA ILE A 175 7.40 -4.98 -0.34
C ILE A 175 6.25 -4.55 -1.25
N LEU A 176 5.10 -5.21 -1.18
CA LEU A 176 3.91 -4.83 -1.92
C LEU A 176 2.79 -4.50 -0.95
N PHE A 177 2.27 -3.28 -1.04
CA PHE A 177 1.14 -2.84 -0.23
C PHE A 177 -0.17 -2.93 -1.01
N PHE A 178 -1.22 -3.43 -0.34
CA PHE A 178 -2.60 -3.21 -0.71
C PHE A 178 -3.11 -1.98 0.04
N ASP A 179 -3.51 -0.94 -0.70
CA ASP A 179 -4.01 0.31 -0.13
C ASP A 179 -5.52 0.22 0.05
N GLU A 180 -5.98 0.13 1.30
CA GLU A 180 -7.35 -0.19 1.69
C GLU A 180 -8.00 0.85 2.60
N PRO A 181 -8.24 2.07 2.13
CA PRO A 181 -8.98 3.06 2.91
C PRO A 181 -10.43 2.65 3.22
N PHE A 182 -11.04 1.76 2.42
CA PHE A 182 -12.40 1.28 2.66
C PHE A 182 -12.54 0.49 3.98
N LEU A 183 -11.47 -0.14 4.47
CA LEU A 183 -11.49 -0.85 5.73
C LEU A 183 -11.75 0.05 6.95
N THR A 184 -11.61 1.36 6.82
CA THR A 184 -11.92 2.33 7.90
C THR A 184 -13.35 2.19 8.41
N GLY A 185 -14.27 1.69 7.59
CA GLY A 185 -15.65 1.48 7.97
C GLY A 185 -15.98 0.12 8.60
N VAL A 186 -15.07 -0.84 8.57
CA VAL A 186 -15.33 -2.22 9.04
C VAL A 186 -15.61 -2.23 10.55
N GLY A 187 -16.66 -2.97 10.94
CA GLY A 187 -17.17 -3.00 12.31
C GLY A 187 -18.17 -1.88 12.62
N SER A 188 -18.45 -0.97 11.68
CA SER A 188 -19.54 0.00 11.80
C SER A 188 -20.86 -0.57 11.24
N ALA A 189 -22.00 -0.04 11.70
CA ALA A 189 -23.31 -0.42 11.17
C ALA A 189 -23.54 -0.05 9.69
N TYR A 190 -22.62 0.70 9.10
CA TYR A 190 -22.74 1.21 7.74
C TYR A 190 -21.89 0.45 6.71
N THR A 191 -21.01 -0.44 7.17
CA THR A 191 -20.13 -1.20 6.27
C THR A 191 -20.57 -2.65 6.22
N PRO A 192 -20.96 -3.16 5.04
CA PRO A 192 -21.50 -4.51 4.88
C PRO A 192 -20.41 -5.61 4.83
N LEU A 193 -19.30 -5.40 5.51
CA LEU A 193 -18.19 -6.36 5.56
C LEU A 193 -18.08 -6.95 6.95
N ASP A 194 -18.05 -8.27 7.01
CA ASP A 194 -17.70 -8.98 8.23
C ASP A 194 -16.19 -9.33 8.28
N ARG A 195 -15.74 -9.66 9.49
CA ARG A 195 -14.34 -10.00 9.74
C ARG A 195 -13.86 -11.22 8.96
N GLY A 196 -14.70 -12.26 8.85
CA GLY A 196 -14.37 -13.52 8.16
C GLY A 196 -14.12 -13.28 6.68
N GLU A 197 -14.98 -12.50 6.06
CA GLU A 197 -14.89 -12.13 4.64
C GLU A 197 -13.59 -11.36 4.35
N VAL A 198 -13.19 -10.43 5.22
CA VAL A 198 -11.92 -9.69 5.05
C VAL A 198 -10.72 -10.64 5.12
N ILE A 199 -10.71 -11.57 6.09
CA ILE A 199 -9.63 -12.56 6.23
C ILE A 199 -9.56 -13.47 4.99
N GLU A 200 -10.70 -13.97 4.51
CA GLU A 200 -10.79 -14.85 3.35
C GLU A 200 -10.26 -14.17 2.08
N VAL A 201 -10.74 -12.96 1.78
CA VAL A 201 -10.32 -12.19 0.60
C VAL A 201 -8.83 -11.89 0.63
N PHE A 202 -8.28 -11.45 1.77
CA PHE A 202 -6.84 -11.20 1.85
C PHE A 202 -6.02 -12.49 1.80
N THR A 203 -6.50 -13.59 2.35
CA THR A 203 -5.82 -14.89 2.23
C THR A 203 -5.77 -15.34 0.77
N GLU A 204 -6.86 -15.17 0.01
CA GLU A 204 -6.90 -15.48 -1.41
C GLU A 204 -5.92 -14.61 -2.21
N ILE A 205 -6.03 -13.26 -2.10
CA ILE A 205 -5.26 -12.35 -2.93
C ILE A 205 -3.75 -12.39 -2.66
N THR A 206 -3.35 -12.76 -1.44
CA THR A 206 -1.93 -12.82 -1.05
C THR A 206 -1.27 -14.17 -1.30
N SER A 207 -2.04 -15.22 -1.55
CA SER A 207 -1.55 -16.61 -1.65
C SER A 207 -0.42 -16.76 -2.67
N GLY A 208 -0.59 -16.22 -3.89
CA GLY A 208 0.42 -16.30 -4.95
C GLY A 208 1.66 -15.40 -4.75
N LEU A 209 1.57 -14.40 -3.88
CA LEU A 209 2.67 -13.45 -3.62
C LEU A 209 3.70 -14.01 -2.64
N LYS A 210 3.25 -14.78 -1.66
CA LYS A 210 4.10 -15.37 -0.63
C LYS A 210 5.15 -16.31 -1.22
N ASP A 211 4.77 -17.12 -2.18
CA ASP A 211 5.66 -18.08 -2.85
C ASP A 211 6.75 -17.39 -3.68
N LYS A 212 6.57 -16.11 -4.02
CA LYS A 212 7.55 -15.28 -4.74
C LYS A 212 8.54 -14.55 -3.81
N GLY A 213 8.44 -14.75 -2.49
CA GLY A 213 9.32 -14.10 -1.50
C GLY A 213 9.04 -12.61 -1.30
N CYS A 214 7.86 -12.14 -1.68
CA CYS A 214 7.38 -10.78 -1.44
C CYS A 214 6.93 -10.62 0.01
N LEU A 215 7.17 -9.45 0.60
CA LEU A 215 6.54 -9.03 1.84
C LEU A 215 5.25 -8.28 1.51
N VAL A 216 4.13 -8.78 1.98
CA VAL A 216 2.83 -8.16 1.72
C VAL A 216 2.44 -7.25 2.87
N GLY A 217 2.13 -6.00 2.54
CA GLY A 217 1.61 -5.01 3.47
C GLY A 217 0.16 -4.64 3.17
N VAL A 218 -0.54 -4.16 4.18
CA VAL A 218 -1.85 -3.50 4.02
C VAL A 218 -1.77 -2.11 4.63
N HIS A 219 -2.17 -1.10 3.87
CA HIS A 219 -2.32 0.27 4.35
C HIS A 219 -3.79 0.62 4.54
N CYS A 220 -4.14 1.08 5.76
CA CYS A 220 -5.43 1.71 6.02
C CYS A 220 -5.17 3.03 6.79
N CYS A 221 -5.53 4.15 6.18
CA CYS A 221 -5.28 5.49 6.76
C CYS A 221 -6.24 5.88 7.89
N GLY A 222 -7.23 5.06 8.23
CA GLY A 222 -8.14 5.26 9.35
C GLY A 222 -8.05 4.16 10.39
N ASN A 223 -9.01 4.14 11.31
CA ASN A 223 -9.12 3.07 12.30
C ASN A 223 -10.00 1.92 11.76
N THR A 224 -9.60 0.69 12.02
CA THR A 224 -10.33 -0.54 11.65
C THR A 224 -10.18 -1.60 12.73
N ASP A 225 -10.73 -2.79 12.53
CA ASP A 225 -10.40 -3.97 13.34
C ASP A 225 -9.05 -4.55 12.89
N TRP A 226 -8.00 -4.09 13.53
CA TRP A 226 -6.62 -4.51 13.22
C TRP A 226 -6.38 -5.99 13.48
N SER A 227 -7.19 -6.64 14.33
CA SER A 227 -7.02 -8.06 14.63
C SER A 227 -7.24 -8.94 13.39
N MET A 228 -8.17 -8.57 12.51
CA MET A 228 -8.43 -9.34 11.28
C MET A 228 -7.21 -9.36 10.35
N LEU A 229 -6.52 -8.21 10.19
CA LEU A 229 -5.30 -8.15 9.38
C LEU A 229 -4.12 -8.86 10.04
N MET A 230 -4.01 -8.75 11.39
CA MET A 230 -2.96 -9.44 12.14
C MET A 230 -3.13 -10.97 12.14
N GLU A 231 -4.33 -11.49 11.99
CA GLU A 231 -4.62 -12.92 11.95
C GLU A 231 -4.58 -13.51 10.53
N THR A 232 -4.72 -12.67 9.50
CA THR A 232 -4.65 -13.12 8.11
C THR A 232 -3.25 -13.67 7.77
N GLU A 233 -3.22 -14.92 7.32
CA GLU A 233 -2.00 -15.50 6.77
C GLU A 233 -1.63 -14.80 5.45
N GLY A 234 -0.37 -14.49 5.24
CA GLY A 234 0.08 -13.79 4.02
C GLY A 234 0.22 -12.29 4.17
N ILE A 235 -0.29 -11.67 5.25
CA ILE A 235 0.02 -10.28 5.60
C ILE A 235 1.25 -10.25 6.51
N ASP A 236 2.29 -9.53 6.07
CA ASP A 236 3.58 -9.38 6.76
C ASP A 236 3.73 -8.00 7.40
N ILE A 237 3.09 -6.96 6.84
CA ILE A 237 3.24 -5.59 7.30
C ILE A 237 1.88 -4.93 7.44
N ILE A 238 1.62 -4.31 8.59
CA ILE A 238 0.46 -3.42 8.79
C ILE A 238 0.95 -2.00 8.79
N ASN A 239 0.33 -1.16 7.97
CA ASN A 239 0.57 0.27 7.93
C ASN A 239 -0.72 1.03 8.23
N PHE A 240 -0.66 1.98 9.14
CA PHE A 240 -1.79 2.76 9.60
C PHE A 240 -1.37 4.19 9.94
N ASP A 241 -2.32 5.11 10.03
CA ASP A 241 -2.08 6.44 10.57
C ASP A 241 -1.81 6.37 12.10
N ALA A 242 -0.54 6.26 12.43
CA ALA A 242 -0.10 6.19 13.82
C ALA A 242 -0.08 7.57 14.49
N PHE A 243 -0.12 8.64 13.72
CA PHE A 243 -0.19 9.98 14.31
C PHE A 243 -1.53 10.22 15.00
N GLU A 244 -2.64 9.77 14.41
CA GLU A 244 -3.99 9.97 14.95
C GLU A 244 -4.50 8.74 15.74
N PHE A 245 -4.17 7.51 15.32
CA PHE A 245 -4.84 6.30 15.80
C PHE A 245 -3.97 5.37 16.65
N SER A 246 -2.78 5.79 17.11
CA SER A 246 -1.91 4.94 17.95
C SER A 246 -2.63 4.34 19.15
N GLU A 247 -3.38 5.13 19.91
CA GLU A 247 -4.08 4.64 21.12
C GLU A 247 -5.07 3.52 20.79
N LYS A 248 -5.82 3.66 19.70
CA LYS A 248 -6.78 2.65 19.24
C LYS A 248 -6.07 1.37 18.79
N PHE A 249 -4.96 1.51 18.06
CA PHE A 249 -4.14 0.38 17.62
C PHE A 249 -3.59 -0.42 18.81
N LEU A 250 -3.16 0.25 19.89
CA LEU A 250 -2.62 -0.39 21.11
C LEU A 250 -3.65 -1.25 21.87
N LEU A 251 -4.93 -1.14 21.57
CA LEU A 251 -5.96 -2.04 22.13
C LEU A 251 -5.77 -3.48 21.67
N TYR A 252 -5.19 -3.70 20.49
CA TYR A 252 -4.94 -5.00 19.89
C TYR A 252 -3.59 -5.62 20.29
N SER A 253 -3.04 -5.26 21.42
CA SER A 253 -1.70 -5.67 21.86
C SER A 253 -1.49 -7.19 21.93
N GLY A 254 -2.55 -7.97 22.23
CA GLY A 254 -2.49 -9.44 22.23
C GLY A 254 -2.26 -10.00 20.82
N ASN A 255 -3.06 -9.52 19.84
CA ASN A 255 -2.93 -9.90 18.44
C ASN A 255 -1.58 -9.42 17.87
N LEU A 256 -1.18 -8.18 18.21
CA LEU A 256 0.11 -7.61 17.83
C LEU A 256 1.28 -8.47 18.28
N LYS A 257 1.27 -8.94 19.54
CA LYS A 257 2.30 -9.82 20.08
C LYS A 257 2.44 -11.11 19.26
N SER A 258 1.35 -11.71 18.88
CA SER A 258 1.31 -12.93 18.05
C SER A 258 1.80 -12.63 16.62
N PHE A 259 1.34 -11.51 16.05
CA PHE A 259 1.74 -11.04 14.72
C PHE A 259 3.24 -10.80 14.60
N LEU A 260 3.84 -10.07 15.56
CA LEU A 260 5.28 -9.81 15.60
C LEU A 260 6.09 -11.10 15.78
N LYS A 261 5.63 -12.02 16.64
CA LYS A 261 6.31 -13.30 16.88
C LYS A 261 6.35 -14.19 15.63
N ARG A 262 5.31 -14.17 14.79
CA ARG A 262 5.30 -14.92 13.52
C ARG A 262 6.09 -14.22 12.39
N GLY A 263 6.73 -13.08 12.67
CA GLY A 263 7.56 -12.35 11.72
C GLY A 263 6.93 -11.08 11.15
N GLY A 264 5.71 -10.73 11.57
CA GLY A 264 5.02 -9.53 11.14
C GLY A 264 5.74 -8.24 11.57
N ALA A 265 5.48 -7.13 10.89
CA ALA A 265 6.06 -5.82 11.15
C ALA A 265 4.99 -4.72 11.11
N ILE A 266 5.28 -3.60 11.75
CA ILE A 266 4.42 -2.43 11.76
C ILE A 266 5.12 -1.25 11.09
N CYS A 267 4.48 -0.71 10.08
CA CYS A 267 4.86 0.54 9.44
C CYS A 267 4.01 1.68 10.04
N TRP A 268 4.62 2.43 10.95
CA TRP A 268 3.96 3.51 11.67
C TRP A 268 3.85 4.74 10.79
N GLY A 269 2.65 5.11 10.38
CA GLY A 269 2.34 6.35 9.69
C GLY A 269 2.43 7.54 10.64
N ILE A 270 3.65 7.87 11.08
CA ILE A 270 3.88 8.81 12.19
C ILE A 270 4.03 10.25 11.72
N VAL A 271 4.39 10.48 10.46
CA VAL A 271 4.48 11.84 9.93
C VAL A 271 3.08 12.27 9.45
N PRO A 272 2.45 13.27 10.09
CA PRO A 272 1.10 13.66 9.74
C PRO A 272 1.03 14.21 8.32
N THR A 273 -0.06 13.91 7.62
CA THR A 273 -0.36 14.47 6.29
C THR A 273 -1.43 15.55 6.39
N GLN A 274 -2.50 15.27 7.13
CA GLN A 274 -3.44 16.30 7.55
C GLN A 274 -2.88 17.01 8.77
N GLY A 275 -3.02 18.34 8.82
CA GLY A 275 -2.48 19.12 9.93
C GLY A 275 -0.95 19.29 9.93
N TYR A 276 -0.23 18.86 8.88
CA TYR A 276 1.18 19.19 8.74
C TYR A 276 1.36 20.70 8.54
N ASP A 277 2.07 21.34 9.45
CA ASP A 277 2.31 22.79 9.48
C ASP A 277 3.80 23.16 9.59
N GLY A 278 4.70 22.16 9.52
CA GLY A 278 6.14 22.35 9.62
C GLY A 278 6.70 22.52 11.03
N THR A 279 5.85 22.44 12.07
CA THR A 279 6.31 22.54 13.48
C THR A 279 6.73 21.19 14.06
N GLN A 280 6.38 20.08 13.40
CA GLN A 280 6.76 18.74 13.80
C GLN A 280 8.26 18.54 13.61
N THR A 281 8.92 17.96 14.63
CA THR A 281 10.34 17.60 14.56
C THR A 281 10.56 16.11 14.75
N PRO A 282 11.71 15.56 14.30
CA PRO A 282 12.05 14.15 14.52
C PRO A 282 11.93 13.72 15.99
N GLU A 283 12.32 14.60 16.93
CA GLU A 283 12.27 14.32 18.36
C GLU A 283 10.83 14.21 18.88
N ILE A 284 9.92 15.06 18.39
CA ILE A 284 8.49 15.02 18.74
C ILE A 284 7.89 13.71 18.26
N LEU A 285 8.12 13.34 16.99
CA LEU A 285 7.60 12.12 16.38
C LEU A 285 8.18 10.87 17.05
N PHE A 286 9.49 10.88 17.34
CA PHE A 286 10.13 9.78 18.07
C PHE A 286 9.54 9.60 19.46
N ARG A 287 9.33 10.69 20.22
CA ARG A 287 8.69 10.60 21.56
C ARG A 287 7.30 9.96 21.47
N LYS A 288 6.52 10.31 20.44
CA LYS A 288 5.18 9.72 20.23
C LYS A 288 5.27 8.21 19.98
N ILE A 289 6.16 7.76 19.09
CA ILE A 289 6.41 6.34 18.85
C ILE A 289 6.89 5.67 20.15
N ASN A 290 7.89 6.25 20.80
CA ASN A 290 8.50 5.66 21.99
C ASN A 290 7.49 5.46 23.12
N SER A 291 6.60 6.42 23.35
CA SER A 291 5.51 6.28 24.33
C SER A 291 4.58 5.12 23.98
N ALA A 292 4.26 4.92 22.71
CA ALA A 292 3.45 3.78 22.27
C ALA A 292 4.20 2.45 22.48
N LEU A 293 5.51 2.41 22.16
CA LEU A 293 6.33 1.23 22.39
C LEU A 293 6.45 0.89 23.88
N ASP A 294 6.60 1.90 24.77
CA ASP A 294 6.67 1.70 26.21
C ASP A 294 5.38 1.08 26.77
N LEU A 295 4.21 1.51 26.27
CA LEU A 295 2.93 0.89 26.60
C LEU A 295 2.85 -0.59 26.15
N LEU A 296 3.37 -0.91 24.96
CA LEU A 296 3.42 -2.29 24.45
C LEU A 296 4.40 -3.16 25.25
N VAL A 297 5.54 -2.60 25.69
CA VAL A 297 6.48 -3.27 26.60
C VAL A 297 5.80 -3.57 27.94
N GLY A 298 5.04 -2.62 28.48
CA GLY A 298 4.23 -2.84 29.69
C GLY A 298 3.17 -3.95 29.55
N LYS A 299 2.75 -4.26 28.31
CA LYS A 299 1.88 -5.39 27.97
C LYS A 299 2.65 -6.69 27.63
N GLY A 300 3.96 -6.72 27.87
CA GLY A 300 4.81 -7.89 27.75
C GLY A 300 5.26 -8.23 26.32
N ILE A 301 5.40 -7.22 25.46
CA ILE A 301 6.05 -7.36 24.16
C ILE A 301 7.51 -6.92 24.28
N ASP A 302 8.43 -7.72 23.76
CA ASP A 302 9.86 -7.42 23.81
C ASP A 302 10.20 -6.13 23.04
N ARG A 303 10.97 -5.23 23.66
CA ARG A 303 11.33 -3.94 23.06
C ARG A 303 12.23 -4.11 21.83
N GLY A 304 13.16 -5.04 21.88
CA GLY A 304 14.06 -5.33 20.77
C GLY A 304 13.27 -5.81 19.54
N LEU A 305 12.29 -6.69 19.76
CA LEU A 305 11.39 -7.14 18.71
C LEU A 305 10.55 -5.99 18.14
N LEU A 306 10.02 -5.09 18.98
CA LEU A 306 9.27 -3.92 18.53
C LEU A 306 10.13 -3.01 17.63
N LEU A 307 11.37 -2.74 18.00
CA LEU A 307 12.29 -1.92 17.22
C LEU A 307 12.73 -2.62 15.94
N GLU A 308 13.04 -3.92 16.03
CA GLU A 308 13.41 -4.72 14.85
C GLU A 308 12.32 -4.72 13.79
N ARG A 309 11.05 -4.76 14.19
CA ARG A 309 9.88 -4.84 13.31
C ARG A 309 9.25 -3.48 13.00
N LEU A 310 9.91 -2.38 13.33
CA LEU A 310 9.44 -1.03 13.14
C LEU A 310 9.86 -0.48 11.78
N MET A 311 8.89 -0.05 10.99
CA MET A 311 9.04 0.85 9.85
C MET A 311 8.29 2.15 10.13
N ILE A 312 8.57 3.20 9.37
CA ILE A 312 7.81 4.45 9.42
C ILE A 312 7.40 4.93 8.03
N SER A 313 6.30 5.67 7.98
CA SER A 313 5.78 6.29 6.76
C SER A 313 5.07 7.62 7.08
N PRO A 314 4.65 8.37 6.05
CA PRO A 314 3.59 9.36 6.24
C PRO A 314 2.29 8.65 6.67
N ALA A 315 1.39 9.38 7.32
CA ALA A 315 0.09 8.87 7.77
C ALA A 315 -0.80 8.40 6.59
N CYS A 316 -0.67 9.05 5.44
CA CYS A 316 -1.43 8.74 4.22
C CYS A 316 -0.62 9.11 2.96
N GLY A 317 -1.19 8.85 1.77
CA GLY A 317 -0.67 9.33 0.51
C GLY A 317 -0.61 10.86 0.43
N LEU A 318 0.33 11.39 -0.36
CA LEU A 318 0.58 12.83 -0.44
C LEU A 318 -0.04 13.49 -1.67
N GLY A 319 -0.67 12.72 -2.57
CA GLY A 319 -1.12 13.17 -3.89
C GLY A 319 -2.07 14.36 -3.92
N THR A 320 -2.83 14.60 -2.85
CA THR A 320 -3.79 15.72 -2.75
C THR A 320 -3.17 17.00 -2.19
N LEU A 321 -1.97 16.93 -1.62
CA LEU A 321 -1.32 18.06 -0.96
C LEU A 321 -0.72 19.07 -1.96
N ALA A 322 -0.28 20.22 -1.44
CA ALA A 322 0.63 21.11 -2.15
C ALA A 322 2.02 20.47 -2.22
N GLN A 323 2.78 20.77 -3.27
CA GLN A 323 4.08 20.14 -3.52
C GLN A 323 5.07 20.42 -2.40
N ASP A 324 5.16 21.67 -1.94
CA ASP A 324 6.05 22.08 -0.85
C ASP A 324 5.75 21.35 0.46
N LYS A 325 4.48 21.11 0.78
CA LYS A 325 4.08 20.30 1.94
C LYS A 325 4.51 18.85 1.77
N ALA A 326 4.33 18.27 0.60
CA ALA A 326 4.74 16.88 0.35
C ALA A 326 6.27 16.71 0.48
N GLU A 327 7.04 17.67 -0.04
CA GLU A 327 8.49 17.69 0.10
C GLU A 327 8.92 17.81 1.57
N GLY A 328 8.32 18.73 2.33
CA GLY A 328 8.57 18.90 3.76
C GLY A 328 8.23 17.64 4.58
N ILE A 329 7.14 16.95 4.26
CA ILE A 329 6.78 15.67 4.89
C ILE A 329 7.83 14.59 4.62
N LEU A 330 8.33 14.49 3.39
CA LEU A 330 9.38 13.52 3.04
C LEU A 330 10.73 13.85 3.69
N ASP A 331 11.07 15.14 3.84
CA ASP A 331 12.26 15.59 4.56
C ASP A 331 12.16 15.26 6.07
N LEU A 332 10.99 15.51 6.67
CA LEU A 332 10.73 15.14 8.06
C LEU A 332 10.77 13.62 8.26
N LEU A 333 10.19 12.86 7.35
CA LEU A 333 10.21 11.39 7.39
C LEU A 333 11.64 10.85 7.35
N LYS A 334 12.47 11.35 6.42
CA LYS A 334 13.89 11.01 6.32
C LYS A 334 14.63 11.29 7.63
N SER A 335 14.45 12.49 8.16
CA SER A 335 15.11 12.93 9.39
C SER A 335 14.67 12.12 10.60
N THR A 336 13.36 11.79 10.68
CA THR A 336 12.80 10.94 11.75
C THR A 336 13.34 9.53 11.69
N SER A 337 13.44 8.93 10.48
CA SER A 337 14.07 7.61 10.30
C SER A 337 15.52 7.61 10.77
N ALA A 338 16.30 8.61 10.33
CA ALA A 338 17.69 8.75 10.78
C ALA A 338 17.81 8.89 12.31
N PHE A 339 16.93 9.66 12.92
CA PHE A 339 16.89 9.85 14.38
C PHE A 339 16.57 8.55 15.14
N ILE A 340 15.57 7.80 14.68
CA ILE A 340 15.19 6.50 15.29
C ILE A 340 16.36 5.52 15.25
N ARG A 341 17.07 5.46 14.13
CA ARG A 341 18.13 4.49 13.88
C ARG A 341 19.44 4.78 14.62
N GLN A 342 19.55 5.95 15.23
CA GLN A 342 20.67 6.32 16.12
C GLN A 342 20.42 6.00 17.59
N LYS A 343 19.20 5.64 17.96
CA LYS A 343 18.76 5.33 19.32
C LYS A 343 18.75 3.84 19.58
#